data_57c4a7bee9bc1dab566e5df6de3e9008
#
_entry.id   57c4a7bee9bc1dab566e5df6de3e9008
#
_cell.length_a   1.000
_cell.length_b   1.000
_cell.length_c   1.000
_cell.angle_alpha   90.00
_cell.angle_beta   90.00
_cell.angle_gamma   90.00
#
_symmetry.space_group_name_H-M   'P 1'
#
loop_
_entity.id
_entity.type
_entity.pdbx_description
1 polymer ?
#
loop_
_entity_poly.entity_id
_entity_poly.type
_entity_poly.pdbx_seq_one_letter_code
_entity_poly.pdbx_strand_id
1 'polypeptide(L)'
;MIQQIQEGYVKSEIHNGITTIEFYHPQSNSLPGKMLEEMAKEIHFAGTHAESKVIILKSAGDKAFCAGASFDELLQIKTSEEGLKFFSGFANVINAMRHCPKLIIVRVQGKCVGGGVGLAAAADYAIATENADVKLSELAVGIGPFVVGPAVERKIGVAAFSALSIDATMWRNSEWAKRKGLFAEVHENVENMDESVNRLAGNLAHSNPQAMAELKKIFWKGTEHWDVLLKERAAVSGKLILSEFSRKAIEKFKTK
;
A
#
# COMPACT_ATOMS: atom_id res chain seq x y z
N MET A 1 10.08 29.76 -18.01
CA MET A 1 10.48 28.98 -16.81
C MET A 1 10.01 27.56 -17.04
N ILE A 2 10.94 26.64 -17.28
CA ILE A 2 10.64 25.19 -17.41
C ILE A 2 10.30 24.76 -15.99
N GLN A 3 9.02 24.43 -15.73
CA GLN A 3 8.62 23.76 -14.51
C GLN A 3 9.42 22.45 -14.43
N GLN A 4 10.35 22.34 -13.49
CA GLN A 4 10.92 21.05 -13.13
C GLN A 4 9.77 20.17 -12.69
N ILE A 5 9.45 19.16 -13.48
CA ILE A 5 8.55 18.07 -13.07
C ILE A 5 9.28 17.43 -11.89
N GLN A 6 8.75 17.62 -10.69
CA GLN A 6 9.32 17.03 -9.50
C GLN A 6 9.08 15.52 -9.61
N GLU A 7 10.13 14.76 -9.84
CA GLU A 7 10.04 13.30 -9.86
C GLU A 7 9.63 12.82 -8.46
N GLY A 8 8.85 11.71 -8.41
CA GLY A 8 8.55 11.05 -7.16
C GLY A 8 9.82 10.47 -6.53
N TYR A 9 9.76 10.16 -5.23
CA TYR A 9 10.88 9.56 -4.50
C TYR A 9 10.39 8.54 -3.48
N VAL A 10 11.29 7.62 -3.13
CA VAL A 10 11.24 6.81 -1.91
C VAL A 10 12.56 7.05 -1.19
N LYS A 11 12.49 7.35 0.10
CA LYS A 11 13.68 7.54 0.95
C LYS A 11 13.46 6.88 2.30
N SER A 12 14.53 6.45 2.93
CA SER A 12 14.49 5.94 4.29
C SER A 12 15.54 6.60 5.17
N GLU A 13 15.22 6.66 6.45
CA GLU A 13 16.12 7.11 7.50
C GLU A 13 15.91 6.27 8.75
N ILE A 14 17.01 6.04 9.51
CA ILE A 14 16.98 5.29 10.77
C ILE A 14 17.32 6.25 11.90
N HIS A 15 16.43 6.34 12.88
CA HIS A 15 16.65 7.14 14.08
C HIS A 15 16.11 6.42 15.31
N ASN A 16 16.94 6.23 16.33
CA ASN A 16 16.57 5.58 17.61
C ASN A 16 15.86 4.23 17.45
N GLY A 17 16.32 3.40 16.51
CA GLY A 17 15.74 2.07 16.26
C GLY A 17 14.49 2.08 15.39
N ILE A 18 14.03 3.23 14.95
CA ILE A 18 12.86 3.40 14.08
C ILE A 18 13.34 3.72 12.67
N THR A 19 12.98 2.90 11.68
CA THR A 19 13.19 3.20 10.27
C THR A 19 11.94 3.86 9.73
N THR A 20 12.05 5.09 9.24
CA THR A 20 10.97 5.77 8.51
C THR A 20 11.22 5.63 7.02
N ILE A 21 10.31 4.98 6.31
CA ILE A 21 10.27 4.92 4.84
C ILE A 21 9.20 5.89 4.36
N GLU A 22 9.63 6.94 3.64
CA GLU A 22 8.73 7.96 3.12
C GLU A 22 8.73 7.93 1.60
N PHE A 23 7.54 7.96 1.01
CA PHE A 23 7.37 8.10 -0.44
C PHE A 23 6.56 9.35 -0.78
N TYR A 24 6.82 9.88 -1.96
CA TYR A 24 6.09 11.02 -2.51
C TYR A 24 5.99 10.90 -4.03
N HIS A 25 4.83 11.25 -4.57
CA HIS A 25 4.65 11.46 -6.00
C HIS A 25 3.68 12.62 -6.23
N PRO A 26 3.97 13.56 -7.17
CA PRO A 26 3.15 14.76 -7.38
C PRO A 26 1.72 14.45 -7.83
N GLN A 27 1.48 13.31 -8.45
CA GLN A 27 0.14 12.83 -8.83
C GLN A 27 -0.52 12.09 -7.66
N SER A 28 -0.80 12.79 -6.56
CA SER A 28 -1.52 12.26 -5.37
C SER A 28 -0.89 10.97 -4.81
N ASN A 29 0.43 10.90 -4.80
CA ASN A 29 1.17 9.72 -4.32
C ASN A 29 0.79 8.42 -5.05
N SER A 30 0.47 8.51 -6.35
CA SER A 30 0.39 7.33 -7.21
C SER A 30 1.78 6.69 -7.33
N LEU A 31 1.83 5.37 -7.51
CA LEU A 31 3.08 4.62 -7.46
C LEU A 31 3.46 4.07 -8.83
N PRO A 32 4.44 4.71 -9.51
CA PRO A 32 5.12 4.14 -10.66
C PRO A 32 5.92 2.88 -10.29
N GLY A 33 6.16 2.01 -11.28
CA GLY A 33 6.87 0.75 -11.08
C GLY A 33 8.26 0.92 -10.45
N LYS A 34 9.01 1.97 -10.81
CA LYS A 34 10.30 2.30 -10.21
C LYS A 34 10.19 2.57 -8.70
N MET A 35 9.19 3.35 -8.28
CA MET A 35 8.98 3.64 -6.86
C MET A 35 8.54 2.41 -6.06
N LEU A 36 7.74 1.53 -6.66
CA LEU A 36 7.38 0.25 -6.04
C LEU A 36 8.60 -0.65 -5.84
N GLU A 37 9.51 -0.69 -6.81
CA GLU A 37 10.78 -1.42 -6.70
C GLU A 37 11.66 -0.84 -5.58
N GLU A 38 11.81 0.48 -5.54
CA GLU A 38 12.57 1.18 -4.49
C GLU A 38 11.96 0.94 -3.11
N MET A 39 10.64 1.04 -2.98
CA MET A 39 9.94 0.77 -1.71
C MET A 39 10.16 -0.67 -1.22
N ALA A 40 10.09 -1.66 -2.09
CA ALA A 40 10.38 -3.05 -1.73
C ALA A 40 11.84 -3.24 -1.28
N LYS A 41 12.80 -2.57 -1.92
CA LYS A 41 14.22 -2.57 -1.53
C LYS A 41 14.43 -1.93 -0.16
N GLU A 42 13.81 -0.78 0.10
CA GLU A 42 13.93 -0.09 1.40
C GLU A 42 13.30 -0.91 2.55
N ILE A 43 12.17 -1.57 2.31
CA ILE A 43 11.57 -2.48 3.31
C ILE A 43 12.51 -3.67 3.58
N HIS A 44 13.11 -4.25 2.55
CA HIS A 44 14.07 -5.34 2.72
C HIS A 44 15.32 -4.89 3.48
N PHE A 45 15.88 -3.73 3.09
CA PHE A 45 17.03 -3.13 3.77
C PHE A 45 16.72 -2.92 5.26
N ALA A 46 15.62 -2.24 5.59
CA ALA A 46 15.21 -2.01 6.97
C ALA A 46 14.99 -3.33 7.73
N GLY A 47 14.44 -4.35 7.06
CA GLY A 47 14.23 -5.68 7.64
C GLY A 47 15.51 -6.37 8.09
N THR A 48 16.61 -6.18 7.36
CA THR A 48 17.92 -6.81 7.63
C THR A 48 18.88 -5.93 8.44
N HIS A 49 18.64 -4.61 8.47
CA HIS A 49 19.55 -3.66 9.16
C HIS A 49 19.47 -3.81 10.69
N ALA A 50 20.63 -3.97 11.33
CA ALA A 50 20.71 -4.29 12.77
C ALA A 50 20.15 -3.18 13.68
N GLU A 51 20.31 -1.90 13.29
CA GLU A 51 19.80 -0.75 14.05
C GLU A 51 18.28 -0.57 13.91
N SER A 52 17.67 -1.09 12.86
CA SER A 52 16.22 -1.04 12.68
C SER A 52 15.52 -2.02 13.60
N LYS A 53 14.52 -1.57 14.36
CA LYS A 53 13.69 -2.39 15.24
C LYS A 53 12.24 -2.43 14.81
N VAL A 54 11.75 -1.32 14.25
CA VAL A 54 10.39 -1.12 13.75
C VAL A 54 10.43 -0.21 12.53
N ILE A 55 9.46 -0.37 11.64
CA ILE A 55 9.36 0.43 10.41
C ILE A 55 8.08 1.26 10.45
N ILE A 56 8.19 2.55 10.11
CA ILE A 56 7.08 3.42 9.77
C ILE A 56 7.09 3.61 8.25
N LEU A 57 6.02 3.21 7.57
CA LEU A 57 5.79 3.53 6.16
C LEU A 57 4.78 4.66 6.06
N LYS A 58 5.14 5.76 5.40
CA LYS A 58 4.29 6.94 5.22
C LYS A 58 4.47 7.55 3.85
N SER A 59 3.51 8.33 3.40
CA SER A 59 3.69 9.24 2.28
C SER A 59 3.86 10.68 2.74
N ALA A 60 4.52 11.48 1.93
CA ALA A 60 4.61 12.93 2.12
C ALA A 60 3.37 13.65 1.59
N GLY A 61 3.20 14.90 2.03
CA GLY A 61 2.06 15.75 1.68
C GLY A 61 0.85 15.55 2.59
N ASP A 62 -0.16 16.38 2.38
CA ASP A 62 -1.32 16.55 3.25
C ASP A 62 -2.63 16.00 2.68
N LYS A 63 -2.61 15.50 1.43
CA LYS A 63 -3.81 15.07 0.70
C LYS A 63 -3.98 13.55 0.73
N ALA A 64 -3.70 12.89 -0.39
CA ALA A 64 -3.83 11.43 -0.47
C ALA A 64 -2.64 10.74 0.19
N PHE A 65 -2.90 9.66 0.92
CA PHE A 65 -1.86 8.72 1.30
C PHE A 65 -1.30 8.03 0.06
N CYS A 66 -2.17 7.41 -0.75
CA CYS A 66 -1.76 6.79 -2.01
C CYS A 66 -2.96 6.64 -2.96
N ALA A 67 -2.85 7.18 -4.16
CA ALA A 67 -3.86 7.08 -5.20
C ALA A 67 -3.79 5.77 -6.01
N GLY A 68 -2.93 4.83 -5.62
CA GLY A 68 -2.78 3.54 -6.29
C GLY A 68 -1.73 3.55 -7.38
N ALA A 69 -1.97 2.81 -8.45
CA ALA A 69 -1.07 2.66 -9.60
C ALA A 69 -0.94 3.95 -10.42
N SER A 70 0.22 4.17 -11.03
CA SER A 70 0.41 5.25 -12.00
C SER A 70 -0.43 5.01 -13.26
N PHE A 71 -1.43 5.89 -13.49
CA PHE A 71 -2.24 5.82 -14.72
C PHE A 71 -1.42 6.09 -15.96
N ASP A 72 -0.35 6.90 -15.87
CA ASP A 72 0.53 7.19 -17.00
C ASP A 72 1.27 5.94 -17.46
N GLU A 73 1.76 5.11 -16.52
CA GLU A 73 2.38 3.83 -16.85
C GLU A 73 1.35 2.80 -17.33
N LEU A 74 0.16 2.75 -16.72
CA LEU A 74 -0.91 1.82 -17.13
C LEU A 74 -1.29 2.00 -18.61
N LEU A 75 -1.34 3.24 -19.11
CA LEU A 75 -1.64 3.52 -20.52
C LEU A 75 -0.51 3.13 -21.47
N GLN A 76 0.71 3.00 -20.98
CA GLN A 76 1.87 2.63 -21.79
C GLN A 76 2.03 1.11 -21.96
N ILE A 77 1.33 0.31 -21.15
CA ILE A 77 1.38 -1.16 -21.22
C ILE A 77 0.80 -1.63 -22.55
N LYS A 78 1.61 -2.36 -23.33
CA LYS A 78 1.22 -2.88 -24.66
C LYS A 78 1.19 -4.40 -24.71
N THR A 79 1.89 -5.07 -23.80
CA THR A 79 1.99 -6.52 -23.77
C THR A 79 1.62 -7.10 -22.40
N SER A 80 1.27 -8.37 -22.35
CA SER A 80 0.98 -9.07 -21.09
C SER A 80 2.20 -9.13 -20.17
N GLU A 81 3.40 -9.19 -20.73
CA GLU A 81 4.67 -9.20 -20.00
C GLU A 81 4.93 -7.85 -19.31
N GLU A 82 4.70 -6.74 -20.01
CA GLU A 82 4.77 -5.40 -19.43
C GLU A 82 3.72 -5.23 -18.32
N GLY A 83 2.51 -5.72 -18.54
CA GLY A 83 1.45 -5.73 -17.54
C GLY A 83 1.82 -6.56 -16.32
N LEU A 84 2.31 -7.78 -16.51
CA LEU A 84 2.82 -8.63 -15.43
C LEU A 84 3.91 -7.91 -14.63
N LYS A 85 4.89 -7.32 -15.31
CA LYS A 85 6.00 -6.58 -14.68
C LYS A 85 5.45 -5.45 -13.81
N PHE A 86 4.56 -4.63 -14.35
CA PHE A 86 3.97 -3.50 -13.64
C PHE A 86 3.20 -3.92 -12.39
N PHE A 87 2.24 -4.84 -12.52
CA PHE A 87 1.43 -5.30 -11.38
C PHE A 87 2.22 -6.12 -10.37
N SER A 88 3.33 -6.76 -10.80
CA SER A 88 4.28 -7.41 -9.88
C SER A 88 4.96 -6.42 -8.93
N GLY A 89 5.02 -5.12 -9.26
CA GLY A 89 5.53 -4.09 -8.36
C GLY A 89 4.79 -4.07 -7.03
N PHE A 90 3.44 -4.03 -7.04
CA PHE A 90 2.62 -4.12 -5.82
C PHE A 90 2.76 -5.48 -5.12
N ALA A 91 2.81 -6.57 -5.89
CA ALA A 91 3.04 -7.91 -5.33
C ALA A 91 4.36 -7.98 -4.54
N ASN A 92 5.42 -7.40 -5.10
CA ASN A 92 6.75 -7.38 -4.48
C ASN A 92 6.76 -6.55 -3.19
N VAL A 93 6.08 -5.40 -3.16
CA VAL A 93 5.97 -4.59 -1.94
C VAL A 93 5.19 -5.34 -0.85
N ILE A 94 4.04 -5.94 -1.18
CA ILE A 94 3.26 -6.74 -0.22
C ILE A 94 4.08 -7.91 0.31
N ASN A 95 4.82 -8.63 -0.56
CA ASN A 95 5.70 -9.71 -0.15
C ASN A 95 6.88 -9.21 0.68
N ALA A 96 7.48 -8.06 0.35
CA ALA A 96 8.53 -7.45 1.17
C ALA A 96 8.01 -7.10 2.58
N MET A 97 6.80 -6.53 2.69
CA MET A 97 6.15 -6.25 3.98
C MET A 97 5.87 -7.54 4.76
N ARG A 98 5.39 -8.57 4.09
CA ARG A 98 5.07 -9.88 4.68
C ARG A 98 6.30 -10.61 5.20
N HIS A 99 7.38 -10.64 4.43
CA HIS A 99 8.63 -11.32 4.79
C HIS A 99 9.53 -10.54 5.74
N CYS A 100 9.32 -9.23 5.86
CA CYS A 100 10.09 -8.40 6.77
C CYS A 100 9.96 -8.90 8.22
N PRO A 101 11.05 -9.19 8.93
CA PRO A 101 10.97 -9.65 10.31
C PRO A 101 10.63 -8.54 11.32
N LYS A 102 10.63 -7.27 10.88
CA LYS A 102 10.25 -6.11 11.70
C LYS A 102 8.77 -5.82 11.55
N LEU A 103 8.14 -5.34 12.62
CA LEU A 103 6.76 -4.85 12.54
C LEU A 103 6.72 -3.55 11.74
N ILE A 104 5.69 -3.40 10.91
CA ILE A 104 5.49 -2.24 10.03
C ILE A 104 4.22 -1.52 10.43
N ILE A 105 4.38 -0.25 10.82
CA ILE A 105 3.28 0.69 11.06
C ILE A 105 3.08 1.49 9.77
N VAL A 106 1.86 1.55 9.26
CA VAL A 106 1.52 2.44 8.13
C VAL A 106 0.73 3.63 8.65
N ARG A 107 1.24 4.83 8.32
CA ARG A 107 0.65 6.12 8.65
C ARG A 107 -0.17 6.65 7.48
N VAL A 108 -1.47 6.82 7.67
CA VAL A 108 -2.44 7.10 6.60
C VAL A 108 -3.12 8.45 6.86
N GLN A 109 -2.54 9.54 6.34
CA GLN A 109 -3.06 10.90 6.57
C GLN A 109 -4.28 11.25 5.71
N GLY A 110 -4.57 10.48 4.66
CA GLY A 110 -5.64 10.83 3.72
C GLY A 110 -6.03 9.66 2.82
N LYS A 111 -6.72 9.95 1.75
CA LYS A 111 -7.37 8.97 0.88
C LYS A 111 -6.44 7.84 0.42
N CYS A 112 -6.96 6.60 0.50
CA CYS A 112 -6.34 5.38 0.00
C CYS A 112 -7.14 4.82 -1.18
N VAL A 113 -6.48 4.60 -2.32
CA VAL A 113 -7.13 4.01 -3.49
C VAL A 113 -6.33 2.80 -3.97
N GLY A 114 -7.01 1.71 -4.31
CA GLY A 114 -6.39 0.55 -4.97
C GLY A 114 -5.15 0.03 -4.24
N GLY A 115 -3.98 0.20 -4.87
CA GLY A 115 -2.69 -0.14 -4.27
C GLY A 115 -2.44 0.46 -2.90
N GLY A 116 -2.94 1.69 -2.62
CA GLY A 116 -2.85 2.33 -1.31
C GLY A 116 -3.61 1.56 -0.22
N VAL A 117 -4.79 1.02 -0.56
CA VAL A 117 -5.53 0.12 0.34
C VAL A 117 -4.74 -1.16 0.59
N GLY A 118 -4.07 -1.68 -0.46
CA GLY A 118 -3.18 -2.83 -0.36
C GLY A 118 -2.02 -2.61 0.61
N LEU A 119 -1.36 -1.45 0.55
CA LEU A 119 -0.28 -1.08 1.48
C LEU A 119 -0.79 -1.01 2.93
N ALA A 120 -1.94 -0.35 3.16
CA ALA A 120 -2.54 -0.28 4.49
C ALA A 120 -2.93 -1.67 5.03
N ALA A 121 -3.45 -2.55 4.16
CA ALA A 121 -3.83 -3.91 4.52
C ALA A 121 -2.63 -4.82 4.80
N ALA A 122 -1.50 -4.63 4.10
CA ALA A 122 -0.27 -5.37 4.32
C ALA A 122 0.53 -4.90 5.55
N ALA A 123 0.12 -3.80 6.18
CA ALA A 123 0.70 -3.33 7.44
C ALA A 123 0.39 -4.27 8.60
N ASP A 124 1.31 -4.38 9.56
CA ASP A 124 1.02 -5.03 10.83
C ASP A 124 0.08 -4.15 11.68
N TYR A 125 0.25 -2.82 11.58
CA TYR A 125 -0.60 -1.84 12.25
C TYR A 125 -0.79 -0.60 11.36
N ALA A 126 -2.02 -0.23 11.07
CA ALA A 126 -2.32 0.97 10.29
C ALA A 126 -3.04 2.01 11.16
N ILE A 127 -2.49 3.23 11.20
CA ILE A 127 -3.05 4.37 11.93
C ILE A 127 -3.44 5.43 10.92
N ALA A 128 -4.66 5.95 11.01
CA ALA A 128 -5.23 6.83 10.01
C ALA A 128 -5.80 8.12 10.62
N THR A 129 -6.05 9.11 9.77
CA THR A 129 -6.92 10.24 10.11
C THR A 129 -8.36 9.98 9.66
N GLU A 130 -9.30 10.81 10.13
CA GLU A 130 -10.68 10.81 9.66
C GLU A 130 -10.83 11.08 8.15
N ASN A 131 -9.84 11.73 7.52
CA ASN A 131 -9.80 12.01 6.10
C ASN A 131 -9.34 10.82 5.24
N ALA A 132 -9.01 9.68 5.85
CA ALA A 132 -8.49 8.50 5.19
C ALA A 132 -9.60 7.60 4.61
N ASP A 133 -10.40 8.16 3.71
CA ASP A 133 -11.38 7.37 2.96
C ASP A 133 -10.70 6.34 2.07
N VAL A 134 -11.34 5.20 1.87
CA VAL A 134 -10.79 4.07 1.11
C VAL A 134 -11.68 3.68 -0.06
N LYS A 135 -11.06 3.22 -1.16
CA LYS A 135 -11.76 2.73 -2.34
C LYS A 135 -10.90 1.71 -3.11
N LEU A 136 -11.51 0.61 -3.55
CA LEU A 136 -10.92 -0.29 -4.54
C LEU A 136 -11.52 0.02 -5.91
N SER A 137 -10.83 0.83 -6.71
CA SER A 137 -11.34 1.35 -7.98
C SER A 137 -11.04 0.46 -9.19
N GLU A 138 -10.39 -0.66 -9.00
CA GLU A 138 -9.86 -1.50 -10.06
C GLU A 138 -10.94 -2.04 -10.99
N LEU A 139 -12.10 -2.44 -10.47
CA LEU A 139 -13.20 -2.94 -11.31
C LEU A 139 -13.77 -1.85 -12.22
N ALA A 140 -13.77 -0.59 -11.77
CA ALA A 140 -14.24 0.54 -12.57
C ALA A 140 -13.32 0.84 -13.78
N VAL A 141 -12.07 0.38 -13.75
CA VAL A 141 -11.13 0.48 -14.88
C VAL A 141 -10.92 -0.85 -15.59
N GLY A 142 -11.83 -1.82 -15.39
CA GLY A 142 -11.87 -3.07 -16.16
C GLY A 142 -10.87 -4.14 -15.69
N ILE A 143 -10.26 -3.96 -14.53
CA ILE A 143 -9.46 -4.98 -13.84
C ILE A 143 -10.10 -5.26 -12.48
N GLY A 144 -9.56 -6.21 -11.72
CA GLY A 144 -9.99 -6.42 -10.34
C GLY A 144 -8.85 -6.09 -9.37
N PRO A 145 -9.12 -5.93 -8.08
CA PRO A 145 -8.08 -5.74 -7.07
C PRO A 145 -7.35 -7.06 -6.78
N PHE A 146 -6.89 -7.74 -7.82
CA PHE A 146 -6.38 -9.12 -7.73
C PHE A 146 -5.08 -9.20 -6.92
N VAL A 147 -4.17 -8.26 -7.12
CA VAL A 147 -2.87 -8.26 -6.44
C VAL A 147 -3.00 -7.87 -4.98
N VAL A 148 -3.76 -6.82 -4.69
CA VAL A 148 -3.96 -6.32 -3.32
C VAL A 148 -5.00 -7.13 -2.56
N GLY A 149 -5.87 -7.83 -3.28
CA GLY A 149 -7.01 -8.59 -2.74
C GLY A 149 -6.66 -9.52 -1.60
N PRO A 150 -5.66 -10.40 -1.72
CA PRO A 150 -5.30 -11.31 -0.63
C PRO A 150 -4.96 -10.59 0.68
N ALA A 151 -4.21 -9.48 0.63
CA ALA A 151 -3.87 -8.69 1.82
C ALA A 151 -5.12 -8.00 2.40
N VAL A 152 -5.96 -7.42 1.53
CA VAL A 152 -7.20 -6.75 1.94
C VAL A 152 -8.19 -7.75 2.53
N GLU A 153 -8.44 -8.86 1.85
CA GLU A 153 -9.34 -9.92 2.32
C GLU A 153 -8.89 -10.47 3.69
N ARG A 154 -7.59 -10.73 3.84
CA ARG A 154 -7.02 -11.18 5.11
C ARG A 154 -7.25 -10.19 6.24
N LYS A 155 -7.20 -8.89 5.94
CA LYS A 155 -7.31 -7.81 6.93
C LYS A 155 -8.76 -7.52 7.33
N ILE A 156 -9.69 -7.47 6.35
CA ILE A 156 -11.07 -7.02 6.58
C ILE A 156 -12.14 -8.12 6.39
N GLY A 157 -11.71 -9.32 6.04
CA GLY A 157 -12.59 -10.45 5.76
C GLY A 157 -13.22 -10.38 4.37
N VAL A 158 -13.64 -11.57 3.85
CA VAL A 158 -14.17 -11.73 2.50
C VAL A 158 -15.41 -10.86 2.24
N ALA A 159 -16.31 -10.72 3.23
CA ALA A 159 -17.54 -9.95 3.06
C ALA A 159 -17.28 -8.45 2.85
N ALA A 160 -16.35 -7.85 3.61
CA ALA A 160 -15.99 -6.45 3.46
C ALA A 160 -15.15 -6.23 2.20
N PHE A 161 -14.25 -7.15 1.88
CA PHE A 161 -13.45 -7.12 0.65
C PHE A 161 -14.33 -7.19 -0.60
N SER A 162 -15.30 -8.12 -0.66
CA SER A 162 -16.21 -8.23 -1.80
C SER A 162 -17.07 -6.98 -1.98
N ALA A 163 -17.62 -6.43 -0.87
CA ALA A 163 -18.40 -5.20 -0.93
C ALA A 163 -17.58 -4.00 -1.43
N LEU A 164 -16.31 -3.88 -1.01
CA LEU A 164 -15.42 -2.82 -1.45
C LEU A 164 -15.00 -2.99 -2.92
N SER A 165 -14.81 -4.24 -3.36
CA SER A 165 -14.38 -4.56 -4.74
C SER A 165 -15.49 -4.42 -5.77
N ILE A 166 -16.72 -4.83 -5.43
CA ILE A 166 -17.88 -4.81 -6.32
C ILE A 166 -18.37 -3.37 -6.52
N ASP A 167 -18.47 -2.59 -5.45
CA ASP A 167 -18.91 -1.19 -5.48
C ASP A 167 -17.71 -0.24 -5.67
N ALA A 168 -16.98 -0.45 -6.77
CA ALA A 168 -15.66 0.13 -7.06
C ALA A 168 -15.66 1.67 -7.21
N THR A 169 -16.82 2.30 -7.32
CA THR A 169 -16.96 3.76 -7.45
C THR A 169 -17.24 4.45 -6.12
N MET A 170 -17.71 3.70 -5.12
CA MET A 170 -18.11 4.23 -3.82
C MET A 170 -16.93 4.36 -2.86
N TRP A 171 -16.83 5.48 -2.21
CA TRP A 171 -15.93 5.68 -1.09
C TRP A 171 -16.50 5.09 0.20
N ARG A 172 -15.63 4.47 0.98
CA ARG A 172 -15.91 4.09 2.37
C ARG A 172 -15.06 4.98 3.27
N ASN A 173 -15.69 5.55 4.30
CA ASN A 173 -14.97 6.44 5.21
C ASN A 173 -14.02 5.68 6.16
N SER A 174 -13.14 6.43 6.80
CA SER A 174 -12.15 5.93 7.76
C SER A 174 -12.77 5.12 8.91
N GLU A 175 -13.95 5.54 9.41
CA GLU A 175 -14.67 4.82 10.46
C GLU A 175 -15.18 3.45 9.98
N TRP A 176 -15.67 3.35 8.74
CA TRP A 176 -15.98 2.05 8.15
C TRP A 176 -14.74 1.17 8.07
N ALA A 177 -13.61 1.73 7.61
CA ALA A 177 -12.35 1.02 7.49
C ALA A 177 -11.84 0.52 8.86
N LYS A 178 -11.95 1.35 9.91
CA LYS A 178 -11.63 0.97 11.30
C LYS A 178 -12.53 -0.16 11.80
N ARG A 179 -13.85 -0.04 11.64
CA ARG A 179 -14.79 -1.09 12.05
C ARG A 179 -14.57 -2.43 11.33
N LYS A 180 -14.02 -2.40 10.11
CA LYS A 180 -13.67 -3.62 9.36
C LYS A 180 -12.25 -4.12 9.65
N GLY A 181 -11.46 -3.41 10.45
CA GLY A 181 -10.12 -3.82 10.86
C GLY A 181 -9.01 -3.44 9.88
N LEU A 182 -9.29 -2.62 8.86
CA LEU A 182 -8.25 -2.10 7.98
C LEU A 182 -7.34 -1.12 8.74
N PHE A 183 -7.94 -0.19 9.48
CA PHE A 183 -7.23 0.71 10.39
C PHE A 183 -7.42 0.27 11.83
N ALA A 184 -6.35 0.23 12.60
CA ALA A 184 -6.39 -0.07 14.04
C ALA A 184 -6.84 1.17 14.83
N GLU A 185 -6.40 2.36 14.40
CA GLU A 185 -6.74 3.63 15.00
C GLU A 185 -7.16 4.63 13.92
N VAL A 186 -8.09 5.53 14.28
CA VAL A 186 -8.47 6.71 13.48
C VAL A 186 -8.47 7.92 14.40
N HIS A 187 -7.80 8.97 13.99
CA HIS A 187 -7.63 10.22 14.73
C HIS A 187 -8.23 11.40 13.97
N GLU A 188 -8.68 12.40 14.70
CA GLU A 188 -9.35 13.59 14.16
C GLU A 188 -8.44 14.40 13.20
N ASN A 189 -7.15 14.46 13.52
CA ASN A 189 -6.17 15.26 12.77
C ASN A 189 -4.82 14.54 12.65
N VAL A 190 -3.92 15.14 11.87
CA VAL A 190 -2.59 14.61 11.59
C VAL A 190 -1.71 14.60 12.83
N GLU A 191 -1.82 15.62 13.66
CA GLU A 191 -1.01 15.79 14.88
C GLU A 191 -1.28 14.64 15.86
N ASN A 192 -2.54 14.35 16.18
CA ASN A 192 -2.93 13.26 17.05
C ASN A 192 -2.55 11.90 16.49
N MET A 193 -2.69 11.72 15.16
CA MET A 193 -2.25 10.51 14.49
C MET A 193 -0.73 10.33 14.62
N ASP A 194 0.06 11.39 14.40
CA ASP A 194 1.51 11.34 14.48
C ASP A 194 2.00 11.09 15.92
N GLU A 195 1.33 11.64 16.92
CA GLU A 195 1.59 11.31 18.33
C GLU A 195 1.39 9.81 18.59
N SER A 196 0.29 9.22 18.08
CA SER A 196 0.04 7.79 18.25
C SER A 196 1.04 6.93 17.49
N VAL A 197 1.41 7.30 16.25
CA VAL A 197 2.45 6.61 15.46
C VAL A 197 3.78 6.61 16.22
N ASN A 198 4.21 7.78 16.70
CA ASN A 198 5.48 7.95 17.40
C ASN A 198 5.48 7.21 18.75
N ARG A 199 4.40 7.27 19.51
CA ARG A 199 4.23 6.51 20.76
C ARG A 199 4.36 5.01 20.52
N LEU A 200 3.65 4.48 19.52
CA LEU A 200 3.68 3.05 19.21
C LEU A 200 5.06 2.62 18.72
N ALA A 201 5.65 3.36 17.77
CA ALA A 201 6.96 3.06 17.23
C ALA A 201 8.04 3.12 18.32
N GLY A 202 7.98 4.14 19.19
CA GLY A 202 8.90 4.26 20.33
C GLY A 202 8.81 3.06 21.29
N ASN A 203 7.60 2.62 21.63
CA ASN A 203 7.40 1.44 22.47
C ASN A 203 7.96 0.16 21.81
N LEU A 204 7.71 -0.03 20.51
CA LEU A 204 8.20 -1.19 19.76
C LEU A 204 9.72 -1.17 19.59
N ALA A 205 10.34 0.01 19.42
CA ALA A 205 11.80 0.13 19.35
C ALA A 205 12.51 -0.34 20.64
N HIS A 206 11.82 -0.30 21.78
CA HIS A 206 12.31 -0.78 23.08
C HIS A 206 11.80 -2.19 23.44
N SER A 207 10.98 -2.81 22.60
CA SER A 207 10.45 -4.15 22.83
C SER A 207 11.44 -5.24 22.40
N ASN A 208 11.22 -6.46 22.86
CA ASN A 208 12.05 -7.60 22.49
C ASN A 208 11.92 -7.91 20.99
N PRO A 209 13.00 -7.73 20.18
CA PRO A 209 12.92 -7.89 18.72
C PRO A 209 12.62 -9.34 18.30
N GLN A 210 13.06 -10.33 19.08
CA GLN A 210 12.75 -11.73 18.78
C GLN A 210 11.26 -12.03 18.99
N ALA A 211 10.66 -11.51 20.07
CA ALA A 211 9.23 -11.66 20.32
C ALA A 211 8.39 -10.98 19.22
N MET A 212 8.80 -9.80 18.75
CA MET A 212 8.12 -9.11 17.64
C MET A 212 8.19 -9.91 16.33
N ALA A 213 9.38 -10.49 16.03
CA ALA A 213 9.54 -11.32 14.84
C ALA A 213 8.69 -12.60 14.90
N GLU A 214 8.60 -13.25 16.06
CA GLU A 214 7.73 -14.43 16.23
C GLU A 214 6.24 -14.06 16.14
N LEU A 215 5.80 -12.94 16.73
CA LEU A 215 4.44 -12.43 16.55
C LEU A 215 4.11 -12.20 15.07
N LYS A 216 5.02 -11.60 14.32
CA LYS A 216 4.81 -11.37 12.89
C LYS A 216 4.64 -12.67 12.11
N LYS A 217 5.41 -13.71 12.41
CA LYS A 217 5.22 -15.04 11.79
C LYS A 217 3.82 -15.59 12.07
N ILE A 218 3.32 -15.42 13.29
CA ILE A 218 1.95 -15.85 13.66
C ILE A 218 0.92 -15.05 12.87
N PHE A 219 1.09 -13.73 12.77
CA PHE A 219 0.18 -12.86 12.02
C PHE A 219 0.09 -13.25 10.53
N TRP A 220 1.19 -13.71 9.93
CA TRP A 220 1.26 -14.07 8.51
C TRP A 220 1.16 -15.57 8.23
N LYS A 221 0.83 -16.39 9.24
CA LYS A 221 0.60 -17.83 9.05
C LYS A 221 -0.51 -18.08 8.03
N GLY A 222 -0.29 -19.07 7.15
CA GLY A 222 -1.23 -19.45 6.09
C GLY A 222 -1.08 -18.65 4.80
N THR A 223 -0.04 -17.80 4.70
CA THR A 223 0.25 -17.00 3.50
C THR A 223 1.51 -17.44 2.76
N GLU A 224 2.04 -18.61 3.08
CA GLU A 224 3.31 -19.14 2.55
C GLU A 224 3.31 -19.28 1.02
N HIS A 225 2.12 -19.49 0.45
CA HIS A 225 1.91 -19.62 -0.99
C HIS A 225 1.80 -18.27 -1.74
N TRP A 226 1.85 -17.12 -1.04
CA TRP A 226 1.59 -15.82 -1.65
C TRP A 226 2.67 -15.36 -2.63
N ASP A 227 3.89 -15.86 -2.54
CA ASP A 227 4.93 -15.55 -3.54
C ASP A 227 4.52 -16.01 -4.95
N VAL A 228 3.83 -17.13 -5.04
CA VAL A 228 3.26 -17.64 -6.30
C VAL A 228 1.92 -16.98 -6.60
N LEU A 229 1.00 -16.95 -5.61
CA LEU A 229 -0.34 -16.41 -5.78
C LEU A 229 -0.34 -14.96 -6.28
N LEU A 230 0.46 -14.07 -5.67
CA LEU A 230 0.46 -12.65 -6.05
C LEU A 230 1.02 -12.46 -7.47
N LYS A 231 1.98 -13.30 -7.90
CA LYS A 231 2.48 -13.28 -9.28
C LYS A 231 1.40 -13.74 -10.27
N GLU A 232 0.65 -14.77 -9.95
CA GLU A 232 -0.50 -15.23 -10.76
C GLU A 232 -1.57 -14.13 -10.85
N ARG A 233 -1.88 -13.47 -9.74
CA ARG A 233 -2.82 -12.34 -9.70
C ARG A 233 -2.33 -11.14 -10.51
N ALA A 234 -1.03 -10.85 -10.48
CA ALA A 234 -0.43 -9.82 -11.33
C ALA A 234 -0.55 -10.15 -12.82
N ALA A 235 -0.39 -11.42 -13.20
CA ALA A 235 -0.58 -11.86 -14.58
C ALA A 235 -2.05 -11.68 -15.06
N VAL A 236 -3.02 -11.96 -14.19
CA VAL A 236 -4.45 -11.70 -14.49
C VAL A 236 -4.68 -10.20 -14.74
N SER A 237 -4.19 -9.32 -13.87
CA SER A 237 -4.29 -7.87 -14.04
C SER A 237 -3.60 -7.41 -15.31
N GLY A 238 -2.40 -7.92 -15.59
CA GLY A 238 -1.60 -7.61 -16.78
C GLY A 238 -2.28 -8.01 -18.09
N LYS A 239 -3.07 -9.07 -18.10
CA LYS A 239 -3.87 -9.48 -19.25
C LYS A 239 -5.11 -8.59 -19.43
N LEU A 240 -5.84 -8.31 -18.35
CA LEU A 240 -7.10 -7.56 -18.40
C LEU A 240 -6.90 -6.09 -18.75
N ILE A 241 -5.78 -5.47 -18.36
CA ILE A 241 -5.47 -4.08 -18.67
C ILE A 241 -5.36 -3.81 -20.18
N LEU A 242 -5.08 -4.83 -20.98
CA LEU A 242 -4.98 -4.75 -22.44
C LEU A 242 -6.35 -4.76 -23.14
N SER A 243 -7.42 -5.06 -22.41
CA SER A 243 -8.76 -5.08 -23.00
C SER A 243 -9.19 -3.69 -23.49
N GLU A 244 -10.01 -3.66 -24.54
CA GLU A 244 -10.59 -2.42 -25.07
C GLU A 244 -11.38 -1.66 -23.99
N PHE A 245 -12.08 -2.41 -23.12
CA PHE A 245 -12.82 -1.83 -21.99
C PHE A 245 -11.87 -1.06 -21.06
N SER A 246 -10.78 -1.69 -20.62
CA SER A 246 -9.83 -1.07 -19.68
C SER A 246 -9.17 0.17 -20.29
N ARG A 247 -8.75 0.11 -21.53
CA ARG A 247 -8.16 1.26 -22.24
C ARG A 247 -9.11 2.46 -22.27
N LYS A 248 -10.36 2.25 -22.72
CA LYS A 248 -11.39 3.29 -22.75
C LYS A 248 -11.72 3.83 -21.36
N ALA A 249 -11.76 2.96 -20.34
CA ALA A 249 -12.05 3.37 -18.97
C ALA A 249 -10.94 4.26 -18.41
N ILE A 250 -9.66 3.90 -18.59
CA ILE A 250 -8.51 4.67 -18.09
C ILE A 250 -8.43 6.03 -18.79
N GLU A 251 -8.64 6.10 -20.11
CA GLU A 251 -8.66 7.37 -20.85
C GLU A 251 -9.71 8.34 -20.30
N LYS A 252 -10.91 7.86 -19.96
CA LYS A 252 -11.98 8.67 -19.35
C LYS A 252 -11.61 9.20 -17.96
N PHE A 253 -10.77 8.49 -17.19
CA PHE A 253 -10.31 8.97 -15.89
C PHE A 253 -9.26 10.08 -16.00
N LYS A 254 -8.48 10.14 -17.09
CA LYS A 254 -7.50 11.20 -17.32
C LYS A 254 -8.13 12.54 -17.74
N THR A 255 -9.30 12.48 -18.37
CA THR A 255 -10.00 13.67 -18.91
C THR A 255 -10.93 14.34 -17.88
N LYS A 256 -11.02 13.83 -16.68
CA LYS A 256 -11.75 14.40 -15.53
C LYS A 256 -10.79 15.00 -14.50
#